data_26d57bff974db5e1a3ee88a0fa7ba918
#
_entry.id   26d57bff974db5e1a3ee88a0fa7ba918
#
_cell.length_a   1.000
_cell.length_b   1.000
_cell.length_c   1.000
_cell.angle_alpha   90.00
_cell.angle_beta   90.00
_cell.angle_gamma   90.00
#
_symmetry.space_group_name_H-M   'P 1'
#
loop_
_entity.id
_entity.type
_entity.pdbx_description
1 polymer ?
#
loop_
_entity_poly.entity_id
_entity_poly.type
_entity_poly.pdbx_seq_one_letter_code
_entity_poly.pdbx_strand_id
1 'polypeptide(L)'
;KMGYWGFFPADEQWGIVPVWGFGTVIASKHPRAQVGEVVYGYFPMGTHLLVNVDKANDVSFFDNHPQRVSSSPVYDNYLRCAQDPSYQEDSQAWLLNYRPLFMTSFVLDDFVGEHISDKVTTVLLTSASSKTAYGCAHLLMKHKAQRGGHYRVVGLTSAANKALTESFGCYDEVLEYKDIEQISRDGESWVLDFAGNKQLLLDLQDLLGEKLSREIFIGATDVKSQTNKPKGKLHGQLFFAPHQVKKRTEEWTREGFNERYAKAWSSFNAHMQDKIQVVEYQGAKAIQDLYQQGLAGTLNNEEINVLTF
;
A
#
# COMPACT_ATOMS: atom_id res chain seq x y z
N LYS A 1 2.30 -11.95 -15.37
CA LYS A 1 0.86 -12.33 -15.33
C LYS A 1 -0.06 -11.16 -15.03
N MET A 2 0.46 -10.07 -14.43
CA MET A 2 -0.33 -8.87 -14.07
C MET A 2 -0.24 -7.75 -15.13
N GLY A 3 0.42 -7.98 -16.26
CA GLY A 3 0.48 -7.05 -17.39
C GLY A 3 1.47 -5.89 -17.25
N TYR A 4 2.15 -5.73 -16.13
CA TYR A 4 3.05 -4.58 -15.89
C TYR A 4 4.20 -4.46 -16.90
N TRP A 5 4.64 -5.57 -17.50
CA TRP A 5 5.73 -5.59 -18.46
C TRP A 5 5.42 -4.84 -19.76
N GLY A 6 4.15 -4.70 -20.10
CA GLY A 6 3.69 -4.05 -21.33
C GLY A 6 3.23 -2.60 -21.15
N PHE A 7 3.41 -1.97 -19.98
CA PHE A 7 2.94 -0.60 -19.74
C PHE A 7 3.67 0.45 -20.59
N PHE A 8 4.97 0.27 -20.77
CA PHE A 8 5.80 1.22 -21.51
C PHE A 8 6.48 0.52 -22.67
N PRO A 9 6.58 1.21 -23.84
CA PRO A 9 7.18 0.64 -25.02
C PRO A 9 8.67 0.36 -24.80
N ALA A 10 9.09 -0.83 -25.21
CA ALA A 10 10.48 -1.23 -25.29
C ALA A 10 10.64 -2.10 -26.54
N ASP A 11 11.87 -2.44 -26.92
CA ASP A 11 12.13 -3.38 -27.99
C ASP A 11 11.50 -4.75 -27.66
N GLU A 12 11.17 -5.55 -28.68
CA GLU A 12 10.39 -6.80 -28.55
C GLU A 12 10.91 -7.78 -27.48
N GLN A 13 12.21 -7.75 -27.19
CA GLN A 13 12.85 -8.63 -26.22
C GLN A 13 12.97 -8.02 -24.81
N TRP A 14 12.59 -6.77 -24.65
CA TRP A 14 12.77 -6.00 -23.41
C TRP A 14 11.46 -5.45 -22.89
N GLY A 15 11.41 -5.23 -21.60
CA GLY A 15 10.35 -4.48 -20.93
C GLY A 15 10.95 -3.41 -20.03
N ILE A 16 10.19 -2.42 -19.73
CA ILE A 16 10.57 -1.37 -18.78
C ILE A 16 9.82 -1.58 -17.48
N VAL A 17 10.56 -1.68 -16.37
CA VAL A 17 9.94 -1.77 -15.04
C VAL A 17 9.25 -0.44 -14.73
N PRO A 18 7.94 -0.47 -14.48
CA PRO A 18 7.20 0.74 -14.11
C PRO A 18 7.34 1.02 -12.61
N VAL A 19 7.35 2.31 -12.26
CA VAL A 19 7.47 2.79 -10.89
C VAL A 19 6.50 3.92 -10.61
N TRP A 20 6.08 4.09 -9.38
CA TRP A 20 5.45 5.31 -8.93
C TRP A 20 6.50 6.41 -8.81
N GLY A 21 6.17 7.61 -9.26
CA GLY A 21 7.15 8.69 -9.35
C GLY A 21 6.55 10.07 -9.38
N PHE A 22 7.41 11.06 -9.27
CA PHE A 22 7.15 12.44 -9.64
C PHE A 22 7.87 12.76 -10.94
N GLY A 23 7.23 13.58 -11.77
CA GLY A 23 7.82 14.09 -12.99
C GLY A 23 7.48 15.56 -13.15
N THR A 24 8.43 16.33 -13.71
CA THR A 24 8.19 17.73 -14.09
C THR A 24 7.90 17.82 -15.57
N VAL A 25 6.86 18.51 -15.97
CA VAL A 25 6.55 18.77 -17.37
C VAL A 25 7.61 19.73 -17.92
N ILE A 26 8.48 19.24 -18.79
CA ILE A 26 9.57 20.03 -19.40
C ILE A 26 9.21 20.62 -20.76
N ALA A 27 8.22 20.04 -21.45
CA ALA A 27 7.68 20.53 -22.70
C ALA A 27 6.22 20.09 -22.85
N SER A 28 5.38 20.91 -23.44
CA SER A 28 3.99 20.56 -23.71
C SER A 28 3.46 21.23 -24.98
N LYS A 29 2.63 20.49 -25.70
CA LYS A 29 1.78 21.01 -26.80
C LYS A 29 0.31 21.08 -26.38
N HIS A 30 -0.05 20.58 -25.20
CA HIS A 30 -1.41 20.53 -24.72
C HIS A 30 -1.73 21.77 -23.87
N PRO A 31 -2.82 22.54 -24.15
CA PRO A 31 -3.10 23.81 -23.46
C PRO A 31 -3.34 23.68 -21.96
N ARG A 32 -3.74 22.51 -21.48
CA ARG A 32 -4.02 22.24 -20.06
C ARG A 32 -2.90 21.44 -19.35
N ALA A 33 -1.73 21.24 -19.95
CA ALA A 33 -0.55 20.72 -19.32
C ALA A 33 0.56 21.76 -19.41
N GLN A 34 0.92 22.38 -18.29
CA GLN A 34 1.82 23.53 -18.27
C GLN A 34 3.26 23.09 -18.02
N VAL A 35 4.21 23.70 -18.72
CA VAL A 35 5.65 23.53 -18.44
C VAL A 35 5.94 24.01 -17.02
N GLY A 36 6.69 23.21 -16.27
CA GLY A 36 7.00 23.45 -14.87
C GLY A 36 6.04 22.78 -13.87
N GLU A 37 4.91 22.22 -14.32
CA GLU A 37 4.04 21.45 -13.43
C GLU A 37 4.75 20.19 -12.93
N VAL A 38 4.61 19.92 -11.64
CA VAL A 38 5.00 18.66 -11.03
C VAL A 38 3.77 17.75 -10.93
N VAL A 39 3.92 16.52 -11.39
CA VAL A 39 2.84 15.53 -11.39
C VAL A 39 3.31 14.23 -10.72
N TYR A 40 2.38 13.57 -10.03
CA TYR A 40 2.57 12.24 -9.49
C TYR A 40 1.85 11.22 -10.38
N GLY A 41 2.51 10.13 -10.69
CA GLY A 41 1.92 9.08 -11.54
C GLY A 41 2.79 7.84 -11.66
N TYR A 42 2.44 7.00 -12.62
CA TYR A 42 3.15 5.76 -12.91
C TYR A 42 4.05 5.96 -14.12
N PHE A 43 5.35 5.84 -13.91
CA PHE A 43 6.39 6.17 -14.88
C PHE A 43 7.21 4.94 -15.30
N PRO A 44 7.85 4.96 -16.47
CA PRO A 44 8.97 4.05 -16.74
C PRO A 44 10.11 4.37 -15.78
N MET A 45 10.90 3.38 -15.42
CA MET A 45 12.17 3.61 -14.72
C MET A 45 13.17 4.19 -15.73
N GLY A 46 13.14 5.49 -15.91
CA GLY A 46 13.88 6.21 -16.95
C GLY A 46 13.85 7.72 -16.75
N THR A 47 14.62 8.45 -17.57
CA THR A 47 14.83 9.89 -17.45
C THR A 47 13.64 10.74 -17.90
N HIS A 48 12.78 10.23 -18.78
CA HIS A 48 11.64 10.98 -19.32
C HIS A 48 10.53 10.06 -19.84
N LEU A 49 9.34 10.61 -19.95
CA LEU A 49 8.17 9.97 -20.53
C LEU A 49 7.48 10.94 -21.49
N LEU A 50 7.11 10.47 -22.68
CA LEU A 50 6.19 11.17 -23.56
C LEU A 50 4.75 10.74 -23.25
N VAL A 51 3.91 11.70 -22.85
CA VAL A 51 2.52 11.46 -22.48
C VAL A 51 1.60 11.98 -23.58
N ASN A 52 0.65 11.15 -24.00
CA ASN A 52 -0.44 11.56 -24.88
C ASN A 52 -1.62 12.05 -24.02
N VAL A 53 -1.63 13.35 -23.73
CA VAL A 53 -2.55 13.96 -22.75
C VAL A 53 -4.00 13.88 -23.20
N ASP A 54 -4.86 13.27 -22.38
CA ASP A 54 -6.32 13.19 -22.54
C ASP A 54 -7.04 13.54 -21.21
N LYS A 55 -8.32 13.85 -21.28
CA LYS A 55 -9.19 14.12 -20.12
C LYS A 55 -8.58 15.04 -19.07
N ALA A 56 -7.83 16.04 -19.52
CA ALA A 56 -7.16 16.99 -18.63
C ALA A 56 -8.18 17.91 -17.93
N ASN A 57 -8.10 17.97 -16.58
CA ASN A 57 -8.87 18.85 -15.72
C ASN A 57 -7.92 19.57 -14.74
N ASP A 58 -8.44 20.27 -13.75
CA ASP A 58 -7.62 21.05 -12.81
C ASP A 58 -6.83 20.15 -11.85
N VAL A 59 -7.27 18.91 -11.62
CA VAL A 59 -6.67 17.96 -10.64
C VAL A 59 -5.69 16.99 -11.31
N SER A 60 -5.96 16.59 -12.57
CA SER A 60 -5.19 15.54 -13.23
C SER A 60 -5.34 15.56 -14.75
N PHE A 61 -4.52 14.76 -15.41
CA PHE A 61 -4.70 14.36 -16.81
C PHE A 61 -4.36 12.87 -16.97
N PHE A 62 -4.85 12.28 -18.05
CA PHE A 62 -4.60 10.88 -18.37
C PHE A 62 -3.66 10.76 -19.58
N ASP A 63 -2.92 9.66 -19.61
CA ASP A 63 -2.16 9.24 -20.78
C ASP A 63 -3.02 8.29 -21.63
N ASN A 64 -3.38 8.74 -22.83
CA ASN A 64 -4.13 7.96 -23.81
C ASN A 64 -3.22 7.26 -24.84
N HIS A 65 -2.02 6.88 -24.44
CA HIS A 65 -1.13 6.12 -25.32
C HIS A 65 -1.72 4.72 -25.59
N PRO A 66 -1.77 4.24 -26.86
CA PRO A 66 -2.42 2.99 -27.23
C PRO A 66 -1.98 1.76 -26.42
N GLN A 67 -0.72 1.69 -26.01
CA GLN A 67 -0.20 0.59 -25.19
C GLN A 67 -0.74 0.58 -23.76
N ARG A 68 -1.26 1.71 -23.28
CA ARG A 68 -1.75 1.88 -21.91
C ARG A 68 -3.27 1.80 -21.77
N VAL A 69 -3.99 1.91 -22.88
CA VAL A 69 -5.47 1.98 -22.90
C VAL A 69 -6.16 0.76 -22.27
N SER A 70 -5.49 -0.38 -22.18
CA SER A 70 -6.01 -1.59 -21.53
C SER A 70 -5.70 -1.68 -20.04
N SER A 71 -4.96 -0.71 -19.50
CA SER A 71 -4.61 -0.69 -18.08
C SER A 71 -5.74 -0.14 -17.20
N SER A 72 -5.62 -0.35 -15.90
CA SER A 72 -6.52 0.32 -14.96
C SER A 72 -6.27 1.82 -15.01
N PRO A 73 -7.31 2.67 -15.03
CA PRO A 73 -7.18 4.14 -15.04
C PRO A 73 -6.29 4.72 -13.92
N VAL A 74 -6.07 3.95 -12.86
CA VAL A 74 -5.15 4.33 -11.76
C VAL A 74 -3.71 4.50 -12.26
N TYR A 75 -3.29 3.71 -13.26
CA TYR A 75 -1.91 3.75 -13.77
C TYR A 75 -1.69 4.75 -14.91
N ASP A 76 -2.77 5.25 -15.50
CA ASP A 76 -2.71 6.20 -16.61
C ASP A 76 -2.97 7.64 -16.17
N ASN A 77 -3.29 7.84 -14.90
CA ASN A 77 -3.64 9.12 -14.32
C ASN A 77 -2.42 9.81 -13.70
N TYR A 78 -2.16 11.05 -14.12
CA TYR A 78 -1.12 11.93 -13.57
C TYR A 78 -1.77 13.03 -12.75
N LEU A 79 -1.59 12.97 -11.42
CA LEU A 79 -2.14 13.92 -10.47
C LEU A 79 -1.25 15.17 -10.41
N ARG A 80 -1.87 16.36 -10.49
CA ARG A 80 -1.16 17.64 -10.33
C ARG A 80 -0.83 17.85 -8.85
N CYS A 81 0.44 17.93 -8.53
CA CYS A 81 0.89 18.11 -7.15
C CYS A 81 0.34 19.39 -6.50
N ALA A 82 0.23 20.46 -7.25
CA ALA A 82 -0.31 21.74 -6.78
C ALA A 82 -1.80 21.67 -6.34
N GLN A 83 -2.53 20.65 -6.76
CA GLN A 83 -3.95 20.44 -6.42
C GLN A 83 -4.17 19.28 -5.44
N ASP A 84 -3.11 18.68 -4.94
CA ASP A 84 -3.17 17.55 -4.04
C ASP A 84 -2.95 18.00 -2.58
N PRO A 85 -3.97 17.95 -1.73
CA PRO A 85 -3.87 18.39 -0.33
C PRO A 85 -2.91 17.54 0.51
N SER A 86 -2.51 16.35 0.03
CA SER A 86 -1.52 15.50 0.69
C SER A 86 -0.09 15.77 0.26
N TYR A 87 0.11 16.58 -0.79
CA TYR A 87 1.44 16.87 -1.32
C TYR A 87 2.11 18.03 -0.58
N GLN A 88 3.35 17.78 -0.20
CA GLN A 88 4.33 18.78 0.26
C GLN A 88 5.66 18.40 -0.38
N GLU A 89 6.45 19.39 -0.79
CA GLU A 89 7.70 19.15 -1.52
C GLU A 89 8.70 18.33 -0.70
N ASP A 90 8.80 18.60 0.58
CA ASP A 90 9.64 17.86 1.53
C ASP A 90 9.14 16.45 1.88
N SER A 91 7.91 16.12 1.53
CA SER A 91 7.31 14.80 1.75
C SER A 91 7.30 13.89 0.52
N GLN A 92 7.92 14.28 -0.59
CA GLN A 92 7.91 13.50 -1.84
C GLN A 92 8.40 12.07 -1.65
N ALA A 93 9.52 11.87 -0.97
CA ALA A 93 10.09 10.54 -0.69
C ALA A 93 9.07 9.61 -0.02
N TRP A 94 8.33 10.15 0.95
CA TRP A 94 7.28 9.44 1.66
C TRP A 94 6.09 9.11 0.77
N LEU A 95 5.61 10.08 0.00
CA LEU A 95 4.50 9.88 -0.93
C LEU A 95 4.84 8.82 -2.01
N LEU A 96 6.06 8.83 -2.55
CA LEU A 96 6.51 7.82 -3.52
C LEU A 96 6.33 6.40 -3.00
N ASN A 97 6.75 6.17 -1.77
CA ASN A 97 6.79 4.83 -1.19
C ASN A 97 5.46 4.37 -0.59
N TYR A 98 4.66 5.30 -0.08
CA TYR A 98 3.49 4.94 0.71
C TYR A 98 2.16 5.23 0.03
N ARG A 99 2.05 6.22 -0.84
CA ARG A 99 0.77 6.66 -1.38
C ARG A 99 -0.12 5.52 -1.89
N PRO A 100 0.33 4.62 -2.77
CA PRO A 100 -0.51 3.54 -3.26
C PRO A 100 -0.84 2.51 -2.18
N LEU A 101 0.06 2.31 -1.23
CA LEU A 101 -0.08 1.35 -0.13
C LEU A 101 -0.95 1.91 0.99
N PHE A 102 -0.73 3.17 1.37
CA PHE A 102 -1.49 3.83 2.42
C PHE A 102 -2.94 4.13 2.00
N MET A 103 -3.20 4.31 0.70
CA MET A 103 -4.57 4.36 0.21
C MET A 103 -5.33 3.08 0.56
N THR A 104 -4.71 1.92 0.38
CA THR A 104 -5.30 0.63 0.78
C THR A 104 -5.47 0.56 2.29
N SER A 105 -4.49 0.99 3.07
CA SER A 105 -4.57 1.06 4.54
C SER A 105 -5.74 1.92 5.00
N PHE A 106 -5.91 3.09 4.40
CA PHE A 106 -6.95 4.06 4.73
C PHE A 106 -8.36 3.50 4.50
N VAL A 107 -8.60 2.94 3.30
CA VAL A 107 -9.93 2.40 2.99
C VAL A 107 -10.20 1.06 3.67
N LEU A 108 -9.17 0.32 4.06
CA LEU A 108 -9.33 -0.90 4.84
C LEU A 108 -9.69 -0.58 6.31
N ASP A 109 -9.05 0.41 6.91
CA ASP A 109 -9.43 0.90 8.24
C ASP A 109 -10.88 1.41 8.26
N ASP A 110 -11.28 2.15 7.23
CA ASP A 110 -12.67 2.59 7.07
C ASP A 110 -13.63 1.41 6.95
N PHE A 111 -13.29 0.40 6.16
CA PHE A 111 -14.07 -0.83 6.03
C PHE A 111 -14.19 -1.57 7.37
N VAL A 112 -13.10 -1.68 8.12
CA VAL A 112 -13.14 -2.27 9.46
C VAL A 112 -14.08 -1.48 10.37
N GLY A 113 -13.94 -0.15 10.39
CA GLY A 113 -14.80 0.71 11.21
C GLY A 113 -16.29 0.62 10.89
N GLU A 114 -16.64 0.32 9.63
CA GLU A 114 -18.03 0.15 9.19
C GLU A 114 -18.63 -1.20 9.63
N HIS A 115 -17.81 -2.23 9.80
CA HIS A 115 -18.30 -3.60 9.97
C HIS A 115 -17.93 -4.28 11.30
N ILE A 116 -16.98 -3.70 12.05
CA ILE A 116 -16.54 -4.29 13.30
C ILE A 116 -17.64 -4.23 14.37
N SER A 117 -17.87 -5.34 15.06
CA SER A 117 -18.84 -5.43 16.14
C SER A 117 -18.16 -5.49 17.51
N ASP A 118 -18.91 -5.23 18.57
CA ASP A 118 -18.44 -5.28 19.97
C ASP A 118 -17.98 -6.68 20.42
N LYS A 119 -18.33 -7.71 19.64
CA LYS A 119 -17.88 -9.10 19.89
C LYS A 119 -16.44 -9.35 19.47
N VAL A 120 -15.90 -8.50 18.56
CA VAL A 120 -14.54 -8.64 18.05
C VAL A 120 -13.57 -8.08 19.09
N THR A 121 -12.77 -8.94 19.67
CA THR A 121 -11.76 -8.56 20.68
C THR A 121 -10.35 -8.50 20.11
N THR A 122 -10.12 -9.07 18.91
CA THR A 122 -8.81 -9.11 18.29
C THR A 122 -8.89 -8.87 16.77
N VAL A 123 -8.06 -7.96 16.27
CA VAL A 123 -7.81 -7.75 14.84
C VAL A 123 -6.36 -8.11 14.57
N LEU A 124 -6.16 -9.22 13.85
CA LEU A 124 -4.86 -9.77 13.49
C LEU A 124 -4.44 -9.25 12.11
N LEU A 125 -3.21 -8.78 11.99
CA LEU A 125 -2.64 -8.35 10.71
C LEU A 125 -1.43 -9.23 10.39
N THR A 126 -1.49 -10.02 9.32
CA THR A 126 -0.33 -10.79 8.85
C THR A 126 0.64 -9.89 8.09
N SER A 127 1.90 -10.31 7.93
CA SER A 127 2.97 -9.49 7.34
C SER A 127 3.03 -8.09 7.97
N ALA A 128 2.99 -8.04 9.30
CA ALA A 128 2.85 -6.81 10.08
C ALA A 128 3.97 -5.77 9.84
N SER A 129 5.12 -6.20 9.32
CA SER A 129 6.22 -5.32 8.89
C SER A 129 6.01 -4.68 7.52
N SER A 130 4.96 -5.05 6.77
CA SER A 130 4.68 -4.46 5.46
C SER A 130 4.03 -3.09 5.58
N LYS A 131 4.39 -2.18 4.65
CA LYS A 131 3.92 -0.78 4.64
C LYS A 131 2.40 -0.65 4.71
N THR A 132 1.67 -1.51 4.00
CA THR A 132 0.20 -1.51 4.04
C THR A 132 -0.34 -1.99 5.39
N ALA A 133 0.27 -3.02 5.99
CA ALA A 133 -0.20 -3.57 7.25
C ALA A 133 -0.01 -2.59 8.41
N TYR A 134 1.22 -2.04 8.60
CA TYR A 134 1.40 -1.09 9.71
C TYR A 134 0.74 0.28 9.46
N GLY A 135 0.55 0.69 8.20
CA GLY A 135 -0.29 1.86 7.89
C GLY A 135 -1.75 1.64 8.30
N CYS A 136 -2.30 0.45 8.05
CA CYS A 136 -3.63 0.07 8.52
C CYS A 136 -3.68 -0.01 10.06
N ALA A 137 -2.70 -0.65 10.69
CA ALA A 137 -2.61 -0.78 12.14
C ALA A 137 -2.56 0.58 12.83
N HIS A 138 -1.78 1.54 12.31
CA HIS A 138 -1.75 2.92 12.82
C HIS A 138 -3.15 3.55 12.84
N LEU A 139 -3.93 3.39 11.78
CA LEU A 139 -5.27 3.95 11.70
C LEU A 139 -6.26 3.21 12.61
N LEU A 140 -6.17 1.88 12.69
CA LEU A 140 -6.97 1.08 13.62
C LEU A 140 -6.74 1.51 15.07
N MET A 141 -5.48 1.68 15.47
CA MET A 141 -5.11 2.17 16.81
C MET A 141 -5.61 3.58 17.07
N LYS A 142 -5.47 4.47 16.10
CA LYS A 142 -5.93 5.87 16.18
C LYS A 142 -7.45 5.97 16.35
N HIS A 143 -8.21 5.17 15.62
CA HIS A 143 -9.67 5.20 15.63
C HIS A 143 -10.30 4.25 16.67
N LYS A 144 -9.49 3.47 17.37
CA LYS A 144 -9.91 2.47 18.33
C LYS A 144 -10.87 3.03 19.39
N ALA A 145 -10.51 4.15 20.02
CA ALA A 145 -11.35 4.75 21.06
C ALA A 145 -12.72 5.21 20.52
N GLN A 146 -12.77 5.74 19.31
CA GLN A 146 -14.01 6.17 18.65
C GLN A 146 -14.93 4.99 18.28
N ARG A 147 -14.35 3.78 18.18
CA ARG A 147 -15.04 2.51 17.89
C ARG A 147 -15.31 1.67 19.13
N GLY A 148 -15.34 2.28 20.31
CA GLY A 148 -15.64 1.60 21.59
C GLY A 148 -14.43 1.00 22.30
N GLY A 149 -13.24 1.00 21.69
CA GLY A 149 -11.98 0.62 22.34
C GLY A 149 -11.78 -0.87 22.69
N HIS A 150 -12.68 -1.74 22.25
CA HIS A 150 -12.85 -3.12 22.74
C HIS A 150 -11.95 -4.15 22.06
N TYR A 151 -11.29 -3.82 20.94
CA TYR A 151 -10.40 -4.76 20.23
C TYR A 151 -8.93 -4.45 20.42
N ARG A 152 -8.10 -5.47 20.35
CA ARG A 152 -6.63 -5.37 20.26
C ARG A 152 -6.18 -5.47 18.81
N VAL A 153 -5.18 -4.72 18.44
CA VAL A 153 -4.52 -4.79 17.13
C VAL A 153 -3.23 -5.58 17.28
N VAL A 154 -3.19 -6.79 16.73
CA VAL A 154 -2.08 -7.74 16.88
C VAL A 154 -1.39 -7.96 15.54
N GLY A 155 -0.10 -7.70 15.48
CA GLY A 155 0.73 -7.91 14.31
C GLY A 155 1.39 -9.28 14.30
N LEU A 156 1.29 -10.02 13.18
CA LEU A 156 2.00 -11.27 12.96
C LEU A 156 3.12 -11.05 11.94
N THR A 157 4.35 -11.39 12.31
CA THR A 157 5.53 -11.17 11.46
C THR A 157 6.57 -12.28 11.62
N SER A 158 7.66 -12.21 10.85
CA SER A 158 8.80 -13.12 11.02
C SER A 158 9.67 -12.71 12.21
N ALA A 159 10.44 -13.67 12.76
CA ALA A 159 11.41 -13.39 13.82
C ALA A 159 12.39 -12.24 13.45
N ALA A 160 12.83 -12.22 12.20
CA ALA A 160 13.76 -11.19 11.71
C ALA A 160 13.15 -9.77 11.72
N ASN A 161 11.84 -9.64 11.57
CA ASN A 161 11.17 -8.35 11.48
C ASN A 161 10.45 -7.96 12.79
N LYS A 162 10.47 -8.79 13.83
CA LYS A 162 9.70 -8.53 15.05
C LYS A 162 10.11 -7.23 15.73
N ALA A 163 11.40 -7.06 16.01
CA ALA A 163 11.91 -5.87 16.69
C ALA A 163 11.60 -4.58 15.90
N LEU A 164 11.77 -4.60 14.58
CA LEU A 164 11.40 -3.49 13.71
C LEU A 164 9.90 -3.20 13.76
N THR A 165 9.06 -4.24 13.69
CA THR A 165 7.60 -4.08 13.73
C THR A 165 7.13 -3.49 15.06
N GLU A 166 7.72 -3.91 16.18
CA GLU A 166 7.48 -3.36 17.51
C GLU A 166 7.89 -1.88 17.59
N SER A 167 9.02 -1.50 16.99
CA SER A 167 9.51 -0.11 16.98
C SER A 167 8.58 0.86 16.26
N PHE A 168 7.74 0.39 15.33
CA PHE A 168 6.73 1.24 14.68
C PHE A 168 5.68 1.78 15.66
N GLY A 169 5.40 1.07 16.76
CA GLY A 169 4.41 1.50 17.75
C GLY A 169 2.98 1.57 17.20
N CYS A 170 2.67 0.73 16.21
CA CYS A 170 1.37 0.67 15.53
C CYS A 170 0.48 -0.48 16.00
N TYR A 171 0.94 -1.31 16.93
CA TYR A 171 0.27 -2.52 17.39
C TYR A 171 0.15 -2.53 18.92
N ASP A 172 -0.91 -3.15 19.45
CA ASP A 172 -0.98 -3.47 20.88
C ASP A 172 -0.03 -4.61 21.25
N GLU A 173 0.26 -5.51 20.27
CA GLU A 173 1.15 -6.65 20.42
C GLU A 173 1.70 -7.10 19.06
N VAL A 174 2.95 -7.60 19.07
CA VAL A 174 3.58 -8.20 17.89
C VAL A 174 4.03 -9.62 18.23
N LEU A 175 3.55 -10.60 17.47
CA LEU A 175 3.88 -12.02 17.62
C LEU A 175 4.64 -12.51 16.37
N GLU A 176 5.51 -13.50 16.59
CA GLU A 176 6.08 -14.23 15.47
C GLU A 176 5.09 -15.25 14.91
N TYR A 177 5.22 -15.60 13.64
CA TYR A 177 4.36 -16.63 13.02
C TYR A 177 4.36 -17.97 13.73
N LYS A 178 5.45 -18.34 14.42
CA LYS A 178 5.53 -19.57 15.21
C LYS A 178 4.78 -19.51 16.53
N ASP A 179 4.44 -18.32 16.99
CA ASP A 179 3.87 -18.06 18.33
C ASP A 179 2.36 -17.78 18.27
N ILE A 180 1.67 -18.19 17.19
CA ILE A 180 0.23 -17.95 17.00
C ILE A 180 -0.63 -18.53 18.13
N GLU A 181 -0.15 -19.55 18.84
CA GLU A 181 -0.83 -20.12 20.01
C GLU A 181 -1.01 -19.13 21.17
N GLN A 182 -0.26 -18.02 21.17
CA GLN A 182 -0.38 -16.95 22.16
C GLN A 182 -1.54 -15.98 21.85
N ILE A 183 -2.18 -16.10 20.68
CA ILE A 183 -3.33 -15.28 20.32
C ILE A 183 -4.49 -15.56 21.29
N SER A 184 -5.03 -14.48 21.88
CA SER A 184 -6.20 -14.58 22.76
C SER A 184 -7.41 -15.12 22.01
N ARG A 185 -8.17 -15.99 22.65
CA ARG A 185 -9.43 -16.57 22.15
C ARG A 185 -10.65 -16.15 22.98
N ASP A 186 -10.53 -15.03 23.73
CA ASP A 186 -11.59 -14.57 24.64
C ASP A 186 -12.81 -13.98 23.94
N GLY A 187 -12.72 -13.68 22.64
CA GLY A 187 -13.81 -13.15 21.83
C GLY A 187 -13.69 -13.56 20.39
N GLU A 188 -14.35 -12.82 19.53
CA GLU A 188 -14.22 -13.00 18.08
C GLU A 188 -12.92 -12.35 17.58
N SER A 189 -12.34 -12.94 16.55
CA SER A 189 -11.14 -12.44 15.88
C SER A 189 -11.42 -12.15 14.40
N TRP A 190 -10.82 -11.08 13.90
CA TRP A 190 -10.69 -10.81 12.48
C TRP A 190 -9.24 -11.00 12.05
N VAL A 191 -9.05 -11.56 10.85
CA VAL A 191 -7.73 -11.69 10.21
C VAL A 191 -7.71 -10.82 8.97
N LEU A 192 -6.78 -9.86 8.95
CA LEU A 192 -6.45 -9.04 7.79
C LEU A 192 -5.17 -9.59 7.19
N ASP A 193 -5.28 -10.29 6.07
CA ASP A 193 -4.15 -11.00 5.47
C ASP A 193 -3.46 -10.19 4.39
N PHE A 194 -2.23 -9.77 4.67
CA PHE A 194 -1.33 -9.11 3.74
C PHE A 194 -0.23 -10.04 3.20
N ALA A 195 -0.05 -11.20 3.83
CA ALA A 195 1.01 -12.15 3.49
C ALA A 195 0.67 -13.03 2.28
N GLY A 196 -0.56 -13.51 2.21
CA GLY A 196 -0.98 -14.52 1.25
C GLY A 196 -0.36 -15.90 1.54
N ASN A 197 0.06 -16.14 2.79
CA ASN A 197 0.62 -17.42 3.21
C ASN A 197 -0.48 -18.41 3.58
N LYS A 198 -0.80 -19.29 2.65
CA LYS A 198 -1.92 -20.21 2.81
C LYS A 198 -1.78 -21.14 4.02
N GLN A 199 -0.57 -21.59 4.37
CA GLN A 199 -0.39 -22.47 5.54
C GLN A 199 -0.70 -21.71 6.82
N LEU A 200 -0.17 -20.50 7.00
CA LEU A 200 -0.46 -19.66 8.15
C LEU A 200 -1.98 -19.40 8.29
N LEU A 201 -2.67 -19.15 7.19
CA LEU A 201 -4.13 -18.91 7.22
C LEU A 201 -4.90 -20.17 7.67
N LEU A 202 -4.50 -21.37 7.22
CA LEU A 202 -5.08 -22.61 7.67
C LEU A 202 -4.80 -22.87 9.17
N ASP A 203 -3.58 -22.59 9.61
CA ASP A 203 -3.21 -22.73 11.02
C ASP A 203 -4.02 -21.77 11.91
N LEU A 204 -4.26 -20.53 11.44
CA LEU A 204 -5.13 -19.55 12.13
C LEU A 204 -6.60 -19.97 12.13
N GLN A 205 -7.10 -20.54 11.04
CA GLN A 205 -8.46 -21.10 10.98
C GLN A 205 -8.64 -22.25 11.95
N ASP A 206 -7.67 -23.16 12.02
CA ASP A 206 -7.70 -24.31 12.95
C ASP A 206 -7.57 -23.82 14.41
N LEU A 207 -6.72 -22.85 14.70
CA LEU A 207 -6.52 -22.30 16.02
C LEU A 207 -7.74 -21.55 16.56
N LEU A 208 -8.31 -20.69 15.74
CA LEU A 208 -9.41 -19.79 16.14
C LEU A 208 -10.78 -20.44 16.00
N GLY A 209 -10.95 -21.39 15.09
CA GLY A 209 -12.20 -22.10 14.86
C GLY A 209 -13.39 -21.15 14.69
N GLU A 210 -14.44 -21.35 15.46
CA GLU A 210 -15.66 -20.51 15.44
C GLU A 210 -15.44 -19.07 15.92
N LYS A 211 -14.31 -18.78 16.56
CA LYS A 211 -13.92 -17.42 16.97
C LYS A 211 -13.39 -16.58 15.80
N LEU A 212 -12.99 -17.19 14.70
CA LEU A 212 -12.65 -16.47 13.48
C LEU A 212 -13.91 -15.99 12.76
N SER A 213 -14.38 -14.82 13.11
CA SER A 213 -15.64 -14.28 12.55
C SER A 213 -15.46 -13.63 11.18
N ARG A 214 -14.24 -13.20 10.84
CA ARG A 214 -13.93 -12.66 9.50
C ARG A 214 -12.48 -12.84 9.12
N GLU A 215 -12.25 -13.24 7.88
CA GLU A 215 -10.94 -13.33 7.25
C GLU A 215 -10.97 -12.52 5.94
N ILE A 216 -10.03 -11.59 5.78
CA ILE A 216 -9.99 -10.63 4.68
C ILE A 216 -8.63 -10.74 3.99
N PHE A 217 -8.64 -11.06 2.69
CA PHE A 217 -7.43 -11.16 1.88
C PHE A 217 -7.16 -9.82 1.20
N ILE A 218 -6.03 -9.18 1.51
CA ILE A 218 -5.64 -7.87 0.98
C ILE A 218 -4.45 -8.01 0.02
N GLY A 219 -3.46 -8.79 0.36
CA GLY A 219 -2.20 -8.88 -0.35
C GLY A 219 -1.65 -10.29 -0.51
N ALA A 220 -0.47 -10.37 -1.10
CA ALA A 220 0.26 -11.59 -1.33
C ALA A 220 1.78 -11.30 -1.29
N THR A 221 2.28 -10.84 -0.15
CA THR A 221 3.68 -10.45 0.02
C THR A 221 4.61 -11.66 0.15
N ASP A 222 4.11 -12.81 0.61
CA ASP A 222 4.87 -14.04 0.69
C ASP A 222 4.81 -14.83 -0.63
N VAL A 223 5.61 -14.40 -1.61
CA VAL A 223 5.71 -15.04 -2.92
C VAL A 223 6.25 -16.47 -2.83
N LYS A 224 7.09 -16.79 -1.84
CA LYS A 224 7.70 -18.12 -1.69
C LYS A 224 6.67 -19.15 -1.23
N SER A 225 5.74 -18.78 -0.36
CA SER A 225 4.68 -19.68 0.13
C SER A 225 3.68 -20.04 -0.96
N GLN A 226 3.52 -19.20 -1.99
CA GLN A 226 2.60 -19.45 -3.10
C GLN A 226 3.02 -20.62 -4.01
N THR A 227 4.27 -21.05 -3.93
CA THR A 227 4.76 -22.25 -4.64
C THR A 227 4.35 -23.54 -3.94
N ASN A 228 4.17 -23.51 -2.65
CA ASN A 228 3.62 -24.61 -1.86
C ASN A 228 2.10 -24.52 -1.85
N LYS A 229 1.42 -25.57 -2.26
CA LYS A 229 -0.06 -25.67 -2.25
C LYS A 229 -0.53 -26.56 -1.11
N PRO A 230 -0.56 -26.08 0.14
CA PRO A 230 -1.09 -26.88 1.23
C PRO A 230 -2.55 -27.24 0.94
N LYS A 231 -2.97 -28.43 1.40
CA LYS A 231 -4.35 -28.90 1.28
C LYS A 231 -5.21 -28.12 2.28
N GLY A 232 -6.38 -27.72 1.86
CA GLY A 232 -7.35 -26.99 2.69
C GLY A 232 -8.07 -25.92 1.87
N LYS A 233 -9.24 -25.51 2.35
CA LYS A 233 -10.07 -24.45 1.74
C LYS A 233 -10.03 -23.23 2.66
N LEU A 234 -9.63 -22.10 2.13
CA LEU A 234 -9.73 -20.82 2.80
C LEU A 234 -11.17 -20.28 2.67
N HIS A 235 -11.65 -19.64 3.72
CA HIS A 235 -13.01 -19.12 3.81
C HIS A 235 -13.09 -17.59 3.76
N GLY A 236 -11.94 -16.91 3.57
CA GLY A 236 -11.85 -15.45 3.58
C GLY A 236 -12.44 -14.77 2.36
N GLN A 237 -12.63 -13.48 2.49
CA GLN A 237 -13.15 -12.57 1.48
C GLN A 237 -12.01 -11.72 0.89
N LEU A 238 -11.96 -11.60 -0.44
CA LEU A 238 -11.04 -10.67 -1.08
C LEU A 238 -11.48 -9.22 -0.84
N PHE A 239 -10.58 -8.40 -0.32
CA PHE A 239 -10.76 -6.95 -0.23
C PHE A 239 -10.22 -6.28 -1.50
N PHE A 240 -11.07 -5.53 -2.17
CA PHE A 240 -10.67 -4.78 -3.34
C PHE A 240 -10.79 -3.28 -3.06
N ALA A 241 -9.68 -2.66 -2.69
CA ALA A 241 -9.62 -1.26 -2.27
C ALA A 241 -10.34 -0.27 -3.21
N PRO A 242 -10.29 -0.38 -4.55
CA PRO A 242 -11.02 0.51 -5.45
C PRO A 242 -12.53 0.53 -5.24
N HIS A 243 -13.14 -0.56 -4.78
CA HIS A 243 -14.58 -0.58 -4.46
C HIS A 243 -14.90 0.32 -3.26
N GLN A 244 -14.09 0.26 -2.19
CA GLN A 244 -14.28 1.12 -1.02
C GLN A 244 -13.97 2.58 -1.34
N VAL A 245 -12.94 2.85 -2.15
CA VAL A 245 -12.64 4.20 -2.66
C VAL A 245 -13.84 4.77 -3.40
N LYS A 246 -14.43 4.01 -4.33
CA LYS A 246 -15.60 4.43 -5.09
C LYS A 246 -16.77 4.74 -4.16
N LYS A 247 -17.12 3.80 -3.27
CA LYS A 247 -18.20 3.95 -2.29
C LYS A 247 -18.04 5.26 -1.50
N ARG A 248 -16.87 5.48 -0.91
CA ARG A 248 -16.64 6.67 -0.07
C ARG A 248 -16.54 7.97 -0.88
N THR A 249 -16.07 7.92 -2.13
CA THR A 249 -16.10 9.10 -3.01
C THR A 249 -17.54 9.49 -3.36
N GLU A 250 -18.45 8.53 -3.51
CA GLU A 250 -19.87 8.78 -3.74
C GLU A 250 -20.57 9.33 -2.48
N GLU A 251 -20.22 8.83 -1.29
CA GLU A 251 -20.83 9.25 -0.02
C GLU A 251 -20.27 10.57 0.54
N TRP A 252 -18.98 10.81 0.40
CA TRP A 252 -18.27 11.95 1.02
C TRP A 252 -17.93 13.06 0.03
N THR A 253 -18.24 12.92 -1.23
CA THR A 253 -17.70 13.64 -2.38
C THR A 253 -16.20 13.35 -2.60
N ARG A 254 -15.67 13.73 -3.74
CA ARG A 254 -14.22 13.58 -4.03
C ARG A 254 -13.36 14.45 -3.11
N GLU A 255 -13.78 15.67 -2.91
CA GLU A 255 -13.11 16.66 -2.04
C GLU A 255 -13.08 16.16 -0.60
N GLY A 256 -14.23 15.74 -0.06
CA GLY A 256 -14.32 15.20 1.29
C GLY A 256 -13.54 13.91 1.50
N PHE A 257 -13.43 13.05 0.47
CA PHE A 257 -12.54 11.88 0.50
C PHE A 257 -11.07 12.30 0.57
N ASN A 258 -10.64 13.22 -0.30
CA ASN A 258 -9.26 13.70 -0.35
C ASN A 258 -8.83 14.39 0.95
N GLU A 259 -9.68 15.20 1.55
CA GLU A 259 -9.42 15.84 2.85
C GLU A 259 -9.23 14.83 3.97
N ARG A 260 -10.10 13.82 4.05
CA ARG A 260 -10.00 12.75 5.06
C ARG A 260 -8.74 11.92 4.86
N TYR A 261 -8.42 11.58 3.61
CA TYR A 261 -7.19 10.89 3.26
C TYR A 261 -5.96 11.71 3.66
N ALA A 262 -5.90 13.00 3.29
CA ALA A 262 -4.78 13.89 3.61
C ALA A 262 -4.59 14.03 5.13
N LYS A 263 -5.66 14.13 5.91
CA LYS A 263 -5.60 14.16 7.37
C LYS A 263 -5.07 12.86 7.96
N ALA A 264 -5.51 11.73 7.44
CA ALA A 264 -5.01 10.40 7.85
C ALA A 264 -3.53 10.24 7.49
N TRP A 265 -3.14 10.65 6.27
CA TRP A 265 -1.77 10.65 5.77
C TRP A 265 -0.84 11.52 6.64
N SER A 266 -1.22 12.76 6.91
CA SER A 266 -0.42 13.66 7.76
C SER A 266 -0.16 13.06 9.15
N SER A 267 -1.18 12.43 9.76
CA SER A 267 -1.03 11.75 11.05
C SER A 267 -0.07 10.57 10.98
N PHE A 268 -0.17 9.76 9.93
CA PHE A 268 0.70 8.61 9.72
C PHE A 268 2.14 9.05 9.45
N ASN A 269 2.33 10.02 8.57
CA ASN A 269 3.66 10.56 8.22
C ASN A 269 4.36 11.12 9.45
N ALA A 270 3.69 11.96 10.25
CA ALA A 270 4.23 12.49 11.49
C ALA A 270 4.60 11.41 12.51
N HIS A 271 3.88 10.28 12.54
CA HIS A 271 4.18 9.15 13.41
C HIS A 271 5.40 8.35 12.96
N MET A 272 5.63 8.27 11.63
CA MET A 272 6.64 7.38 11.06
C MET A 272 7.96 8.07 10.70
N GLN A 273 8.00 9.40 10.56
CA GLN A 273 9.16 10.14 10.03
C GLN A 273 10.46 9.92 10.82
N ASP A 274 10.37 9.67 12.12
CA ASP A 274 11.55 9.41 12.98
C ASP A 274 11.92 7.92 13.07
N LYS A 275 11.17 7.04 12.40
CA LYS A 275 11.28 5.57 12.51
C LYS A 275 11.86 4.91 11.25
N ILE A 276 11.85 5.62 10.13
CA ILE A 276 12.29 5.11 8.83
C ILE A 276 13.20 6.14 8.18
N GLN A 277 14.32 5.68 7.67
CA GLN A 277 15.31 6.53 7.00
C GLN A 277 15.02 6.66 5.50
N VAL A 278 15.09 7.88 4.97
CA VAL A 278 15.07 8.12 3.52
C VAL A 278 16.49 7.99 2.97
N VAL A 279 16.67 7.15 1.96
CA VAL A 279 17.96 6.95 1.28
C VAL A 279 17.78 7.21 -0.21
N GLU A 280 18.62 8.12 -0.74
CA GLU A 280 18.59 8.48 -2.16
C GLU A 280 19.66 7.72 -2.93
N TYR A 281 19.27 7.21 -4.10
CA TYR A 281 20.11 6.48 -5.03
C TYR A 281 20.13 7.21 -6.36
N GLN A 282 21.30 7.76 -6.74
CA GLN A 282 21.45 8.57 -7.93
C GLN A 282 22.20 7.83 -9.02
N GLY A 283 21.64 7.91 -10.25
CA GLY A 283 22.27 7.41 -11.46
C GLY A 283 22.02 5.91 -11.71
N ALA A 284 22.20 5.50 -12.96
CA ALA A 284 21.82 4.18 -13.46
C ALA A 284 22.47 3.01 -12.70
N LYS A 285 23.75 3.14 -12.29
CA LYS A 285 24.45 2.06 -11.59
C LYS A 285 23.88 1.82 -10.20
N ALA A 286 23.63 2.87 -9.41
CA ALA A 286 23.06 2.76 -8.08
C ALA A 286 21.65 2.19 -8.13
N ILE A 287 20.84 2.62 -9.11
CA ILE A 287 19.49 2.09 -9.36
C ILE A 287 19.54 0.61 -9.70
N GLN A 288 20.46 0.19 -10.57
CA GLN A 288 20.64 -1.22 -10.94
C GLN A 288 21.01 -2.08 -9.72
N ASP A 289 21.92 -1.61 -8.89
CA ASP A 289 22.37 -2.35 -7.71
C ASP A 289 21.23 -2.50 -6.69
N LEU A 290 20.45 -1.45 -6.45
CA LEU A 290 19.27 -1.52 -5.60
C LEU A 290 18.21 -2.46 -6.16
N TYR A 291 17.98 -2.45 -7.48
CA TYR A 291 17.06 -3.37 -8.13
C TYR A 291 17.47 -4.83 -7.93
N GLN A 292 18.78 -5.14 -8.02
CA GLN A 292 19.29 -6.49 -7.75
C GLN A 292 19.09 -6.90 -6.27
N GLN A 293 19.27 -5.97 -5.32
CA GLN A 293 18.94 -6.22 -3.91
C GLN A 293 17.44 -6.54 -3.74
N GLY A 294 16.56 -5.80 -4.44
CA GLY A 294 15.13 -6.07 -4.45
C GLY A 294 14.80 -7.48 -4.96
N LEU A 295 15.41 -7.90 -6.04
CA LEU A 295 15.24 -9.27 -6.59
C LEU A 295 15.77 -10.34 -5.63
N ALA A 296 16.86 -10.07 -4.93
CA ALA A 296 17.44 -10.96 -3.93
C ALA A 296 16.65 -11.00 -2.60
N GLY A 297 15.74 -10.05 -2.38
CA GLY A 297 14.99 -9.90 -1.13
C GLY A 297 15.86 -9.42 0.04
N THR A 298 16.91 -8.64 -0.25
CA THR A 298 17.87 -8.12 0.72
C THR A 298 17.74 -6.60 0.96
N LEU A 299 16.64 -5.98 0.51
CA LEU A 299 16.36 -4.58 0.80
C LEU A 299 16.21 -4.38 2.31
N ASN A 300 16.73 -3.25 2.80
CA ASN A 300 16.54 -2.86 4.18
C ASN A 300 15.11 -2.33 4.40
N ASN A 301 14.37 -2.96 5.31
CA ASN A 301 13.00 -2.59 5.62
C ASN A 301 12.88 -1.31 6.48
N GLU A 302 13.99 -0.81 7.01
CA GLU A 302 14.08 0.44 7.75
C GLU A 302 14.27 1.65 6.81
N GLU A 303 14.27 1.43 5.51
CA GLU A 303 14.55 2.46 4.50
C GLU A 303 13.39 2.71 3.54
N ILE A 304 13.29 3.97 3.16
CA ILE A 304 12.58 4.44 1.98
C ILE A 304 13.60 4.72 0.89
N ASN A 305 13.55 3.96 -0.18
CA ASN A 305 14.50 4.09 -1.29
C ASN A 305 13.93 5.06 -2.33
N VAL A 306 14.63 6.14 -2.60
CA VAL A 306 14.31 7.13 -3.64
C VAL A 306 15.34 7.04 -4.76
N LEU A 307 14.85 6.91 -5.99
CA LEU A 307 15.70 6.76 -7.18
C LEU A 307 15.63 8.02 -8.02
N THR A 308 16.79 8.56 -8.38
CA THR A 308 16.93 9.72 -9.28
C THR A 308 17.92 9.42 -10.41
N PHE A 309 17.65 9.95 -11.60
CA PHE A 309 18.53 9.81 -12.77
C PHE A 309 19.45 11.01 -12.92
#